data_c086361d323345b399a7de99fa60b0a8
#
_entry.id   c086361d323345b399a7de99fa60b0a8
#
_cell.length_a   1.000
_cell.length_b   1.000
_cell.length_c   1.000
_cell.angle_alpha   90.00
_cell.angle_beta   90.00
_cell.angle_gamma   90.00
#
_symmetry.space_group_name_H-M   'P 1'
#
loop_
_entity.id
_entity.type
_entity.pdbx_description
1 polymer ?
#
loop_
_entity_poly.entity_id
_entity_poly.type
_entity_poly.pdbx_seq_one_letter_code
_entity_poly.pdbx_strand_id
1 'polypeptide(L)'
;YVLTKNEIFQKIEYALSQNADQIFFQGGVHPELKIDYYTDIIKSIKERYSIHIRGFSPVEIKNIAKISRLSIANTVQELKMAGLDSVPGAGAEILSDRVRNILSPKKCTTQEWCDILKECHFQGLFGSANIVFGSVETDDEIIRHLDLVRSIQNITGGFNSFIPWTFQQQTKGFKTRLIPSHEYLKILGICRIYLDNIKNIEVSVMVLGEKIGGLALHMGANDISSPVIEENVLRSFGVKDEAAAKALISEAGFDPYRRDFNYESLILQTQ
;
A
#
# COMPACT_ATOMS: atom_id res chain seq x y z
N TYR A 1 21.46 3.78 3.28
CA TYR A 1 21.52 5.18 3.75
C TYR A 1 20.36 5.46 4.70
N VAL A 2 20.49 6.45 5.54
CA VAL A 2 19.44 6.96 6.42
C VAL A 2 19.32 8.46 6.14
N LEU A 3 18.10 8.91 5.81
CA LEU A 3 17.85 10.33 5.57
C LEU A 3 17.90 11.11 6.88
N THR A 4 18.47 12.29 6.84
CA THR A 4 18.41 13.27 7.92
C THR A 4 17.02 13.89 7.99
N LYS A 5 16.61 14.44 9.14
CA LYS A 5 15.34 15.18 9.27
C LYS A 5 15.24 16.32 8.23
N ASN A 6 16.31 17.04 8.00
CA ASN A 6 16.31 18.15 7.02
C ASN A 6 16.03 17.65 5.60
N GLU A 7 16.62 16.53 5.18
CA GLU A 7 16.33 15.94 3.88
C GLU A 7 14.87 15.48 3.77
N ILE A 8 14.33 14.89 4.85
CA ILE A 8 12.91 14.51 4.92
C ILE A 8 12.02 15.75 4.79
N PHE A 9 12.30 16.82 5.53
CA PHE A 9 11.51 18.07 5.47
C PHE A 9 11.55 18.71 4.09
N GLN A 10 12.72 18.80 3.45
CA GLN A 10 12.83 19.31 2.07
C GLN A 10 11.97 18.50 1.08
N LYS A 11 11.93 17.18 1.21
CA LYS A 11 11.07 16.31 0.40
C LYS A 11 9.59 16.55 0.66
N ILE A 12 9.20 16.74 1.92
CA ILE A 12 7.81 17.07 2.30
C ILE A 12 7.41 18.43 1.75
N GLU A 13 8.25 19.46 1.89
CA GLU A 13 8.00 20.80 1.37
C GLU A 13 7.84 20.78 -0.15
N TYR A 14 8.69 20.04 -0.85
CA TYR A 14 8.54 19.83 -2.29
C TYR A 14 7.21 19.14 -2.62
N ALA A 15 6.86 18.05 -1.93
CA ALA A 15 5.60 17.35 -2.15
C ALA A 15 4.37 18.25 -1.90
N LEU A 16 4.39 19.03 -0.82
CA LEU A 16 3.34 20.00 -0.52
C LEU A 16 3.22 21.08 -1.61
N SER A 17 4.33 21.55 -2.18
CA SER A 17 4.31 22.49 -3.32
C SER A 17 3.67 21.90 -4.58
N GLN A 18 3.57 20.57 -4.65
CA GLN A 18 2.87 19.83 -5.71
C GLN A 18 1.47 19.36 -5.29
N ASN A 19 0.90 19.97 -4.24
CA ASN A 19 -0.42 19.64 -3.68
C ASN A 19 -0.55 18.20 -3.14
N ALA A 20 0.53 17.61 -2.64
CA ALA A 20 0.43 16.35 -1.93
C ALA A 20 -0.33 16.50 -0.62
N ASP A 21 -1.19 15.55 -0.31
CA ASP A 21 -1.96 15.45 0.93
C ASP A 21 -1.47 14.30 1.82
N GLN A 22 -0.61 13.44 1.28
CA GLN A 22 -0.08 12.28 1.99
C GLN A 22 1.41 12.08 1.71
N ILE A 23 2.14 11.65 2.73
CA ILE A 23 3.47 11.07 2.58
C ILE A 23 3.44 9.59 2.94
N PHE A 24 4.26 8.82 2.23
CA PHE A 24 4.38 7.39 2.45
C PHE A 24 5.80 7.03 2.92
N PHE A 25 5.93 6.69 4.21
CA PHE A 25 7.16 6.16 4.76
C PHE A 25 7.27 4.68 4.43
N GLN A 26 8.14 4.36 3.52
CA GLN A 26 8.51 2.99 3.19
C GLN A 26 10.02 2.91 3.06
N GLY A 27 10.66 2.18 3.95
CA GLY A 27 12.09 1.96 3.97
C GLY A 27 12.42 0.47 4.07
N GLY A 28 13.71 0.17 4.11
CA GLY A 28 14.16 -1.17 4.47
C GLY A 28 14.13 -1.38 5.99
N VAL A 29 14.31 -2.62 6.41
CA VAL A 29 14.51 -2.95 7.82
C VAL A 29 15.94 -2.57 8.24
N HIS A 30 16.06 -1.57 9.11
CA HIS A 30 17.36 -1.15 9.63
C HIS A 30 17.75 -1.99 10.87
N PRO A 31 18.99 -2.44 11.00
CA PRO A 31 19.39 -3.34 12.09
C PRO A 31 19.52 -2.65 13.46
N GLU A 32 19.58 -1.32 13.53
CA GLU A 32 19.88 -0.58 14.76
C GLU A 32 18.88 0.51 15.13
N LEU A 33 18.04 0.97 14.18
CA LEU A 33 17.09 2.04 14.45
C LEU A 33 15.92 1.54 15.28
N LYS A 34 15.80 2.05 16.51
CA LYS A 34 14.75 1.72 17.47
C LYS A 34 13.54 2.61 17.30
N ILE A 35 12.48 2.32 18.03
CA ILE A 35 11.20 3.04 18.02
C ILE A 35 11.37 4.56 18.21
N ASP A 36 12.29 4.99 19.07
CA ASP A 36 12.53 6.42 19.34
C ASP A 36 12.89 7.21 18.10
N TYR A 37 13.67 6.61 17.18
CA TYR A 37 14.01 7.24 15.90
C TYR A 37 12.77 7.52 15.05
N TYR A 38 11.89 6.53 14.93
CA TYR A 38 10.69 6.64 14.09
C TYR A 38 9.66 7.59 14.70
N THR A 39 9.44 7.50 16.00
CA THR A 39 8.51 8.39 16.71
C THR A 39 8.97 9.84 16.71
N ASP A 40 10.28 10.09 16.85
CA ASP A 40 10.88 11.42 16.79
C ASP A 40 10.69 12.07 15.40
N ILE A 41 10.88 11.30 14.30
CA ILE A 41 10.62 11.80 12.95
C ILE A 41 9.13 12.13 12.76
N ILE A 42 8.23 11.20 13.12
CA ILE A 42 6.79 11.40 12.95
C ILE A 42 6.32 12.64 13.72
N LYS A 43 6.70 12.78 14.99
CA LYS A 43 6.38 13.95 15.81
C LYS A 43 6.88 15.23 15.17
N SER A 44 8.15 15.24 14.75
CA SER A 44 8.76 16.42 14.11
C SER A 44 8.05 16.84 12.81
N ILE A 45 7.48 15.89 12.07
CA ILE A 45 6.67 16.18 10.89
C ILE A 45 5.32 16.74 11.28
N LYS A 46 4.61 16.12 12.22
CA LYS A 46 3.29 16.57 12.69
C LYS A 46 3.32 17.94 13.36
N GLU A 47 4.42 18.31 14.00
CA GLU A 47 4.63 19.64 14.55
C GLU A 47 4.75 20.73 13.49
N ARG A 48 5.20 20.38 12.27
CA ARG A 48 5.48 21.36 11.20
C ARG A 48 4.44 21.35 10.09
N TYR A 49 3.84 20.19 9.79
CA TYR A 49 3.03 20.02 8.59
C TYR A 49 1.71 19.31 8.92
N SER A 50 0.62 19.85 8.37
CA SER A 50 -0.68 19.18 8.35
C SER A 50 -0.72 18.24 7.13
N ILE A 51 -0.12 17.05 7.27
CA ILE A 51 -0.06 16.05 6.20
C ILE A 51 -0.36 14.66 6.76
N HIS A 52 -1.04 13.83 5.98
CA HIS A 52 -1.29 12.44 6.34
C HIS A 52 0.00 11.62 6.24
N ILE A 53 0.34 10.90 7.30
CA ILE A 53 1.51 10.02 7.35
C ILE A 53 1.05 8.56 7.27
N ARG A 54 1.30 7.94 6.12
CA ARG A 54 1.16 6.51 5.92
C ARG A 54 2.52 5.85 6.04
N GLY A 55 2.64 4.77 6.79
CA GLY A 55 3.95 4.13 6.87
C GLY A 55 3.97 2.84 7.66
N PHE A 56 5.09 2.21 7.51
CA PHE A 56 5.55 1.00 8.17
C PHE A 56 4.66 -0.22 7.87
N SER A 57 5.12 -1.00 6.90
CA SER A 57 4.55 -2.32 6.62
C SER A 57 4.64 -3.25 7.84
N PRO A 58 3.86 -4.34 7.90
CA PRO A 58 4.00 -5.35 8.95
C PRO A 58 5.42 -5.87 9.13
N VAL A 59 6.20 -5.94 8.04
CA VAL A 59 7.62 -6.36 8.09
C VAL A 59 8.46 -5.35 8.85
N GLU A 60 8.24 -4.05 8.63
CA GLU A 60 8.96 -2.97 9.32
C GLU A 60 8.51 -2.89 10.79
N ILE A 61 7.22 -2.96 11.09
CA ILE A 61 6.68 -2.97 12.45
C ILE A 61 7.28 -4.13 13.25
N LYS A 62 7.33 -5.35 12.67
CA LYS A 62 7.97 -6.51 13.30
C LYS A 62 9.44 -6.24 13.64
N ASN A 63 10.18 -5.65 12.69
CA ASN A 63 11.59 -5.34 12.90
C ASN A 63 11.79 -4.27 13.98
N ILE A 64 11.01 -3.18 13.95
CA ILE A 64 11.05 -2.12 14.97
C ILE A 64 10.77 -2.70 16.36
N ALA A 65 9.71 -3.49 16.50
CA ALA A 65 9.35 -4.17 17.74
C ALA A 65 10.51 -5.02 18.28
N LYS A 66 11.08 -5.87 17.41
CA LYS A 66 12.20 -6.75 17.77
C LYS A 66 13.42 -5.96 18.27
N ILE A 67 13.85 -4.93 17.54
CA ILE A 67 15.05 -4.15 17.86
C ILE A 67 14.82 -3.29 19.12
N SER A 68 13.61 -2.77 19.29
CA SER A 68 13.22 -1.97 20.44
C SER A 68 12.89 -2.80 21.68
N ARG A 69 12.81 -4.13 21.54
CA ARG A 69 12.38 -5.06 22.61
C ARG A 69 10.98 -4.75 23.14
N LEU A 70 10.09 -4.37 22.23
CA LEU A 70 8.68 -4.10 22.52
C LEU A 70 7.78 -5.21 21.97
N SER A 71 6.57 -5.31 22.49
CA SER A 71 5.50 -6.08 21.87
C SER A 71 5.03 -5.37 20.58
N ILE A 72 4.38 -6.10 19.67
CA ILE A 72 3.74 -5.50 18.48
C ILE A 72 2.73 -4.44 18.93
N ALA A 73 1.88 -4.74 19.91
CA ALA A 73 0.86 -3.80 20.41
C ALA A 73 1.48 -2.48 20.90
N ASN A 74 2.53 -2.55 21.72
CA ASN A 74 3.21 -1.35 22.20
C ASN A 74 3.90 -0.57 21.07
N THR A 75 4.49 -1.28 20.11
CA THR A 75 5.13 -0.64 18.94
C THR A 75 4.10 0.13 18.10
N VAL A 76 2.96 -0.48 17.82
CA VAL A 76 1.87 0.15 17.08
C VAL A 76 1.32 1.36 17.85
N GLN A 77 1.13 1.22 19.16
CA GLN A 77 0.68 2.30 20.04
C GLN A 77 1.63 3.50 20.03
N GLU A 78 2.93 3.27 20.18
CA GLU A 78 3.95 4.33 20.15
C GLU A 78 3.97 5.08 18.80
N LEU A 79 3.90 4.34 17.68
CA LEU A 79 3.84 4.94 16.35
C LEU A 79 2.57 5.78 16.18
N LYS A 80 1.41 5.27 16.61
CA LYS A 80 0.15 6.00 16.56
C LYS A 80 0.18 7.26 17.43
N MET A 81 0.64 7.16 18.65
CA MET A 81 0.77 8.30 19.58
C MET A 81 1.76 9.37 19.05
N ALA A 82 2.75 8.96 18.26
CA ALA A 82 3.64 9.89 17.59
C ALA A 82 2.98 10.64 16.43
N GLY A 83 1.84 10.15 15.90
CA GLY A 83 1.09 10.77 14.82
C GLY A 83 1.08 9.98 13.51
N LEU A 84 1.41 8.68 13.52
CA LEU A 84 1.16 7.82 12.36
C LEU A 84 -0.34 7.73 12.12
N ASP A 85 -0.79 7.96 10.88
CA ASP A 85 -2.22 7.99 10.55
C ASP A 85 -2.71 6.67 9.95
N SER A 86 -1.87 5.96 9.20
CA SER A 86 -2.28 4.73 8.52
C SER A 86 -1.12 3.79 8.21
N VAL A 87 -1.44 2.54 7.91
CA VAL A 87 -0.46 1.49 7.59
C VAL A 87 -0.74 0.86 6.22
N PRO A 88 0.28 0.54 5.42
CA PRO A 88 0.10 -0.21 4.18
C PRO A 88 0.07 -1.72 4.46
N GLY A 89 -0.68 -2.47 3.66
CA GLY A 89 -0.62 -3.93 3.64
C GLY A 89 0.60 -4.50 2.89
N ALA A 90 1.64 -3.70 2.70
CA ALA A 90 2.83 -4.10 1.96
C ALA A 90 3.53 -5.31 2.61
N GLY A 91 4.24 -6.07 1.79
CA GLY A 91 4.93 -7.29 2.23
C GLY A 91 4.01 -8.51 2.36
N ALA A 92 2.76 -8.43 1.91
CA ALA A 92 1.87 -9.59 1.81
C ALA A 92 2.36 -10.58 0.74
N GLU A 93 2.77 -10.09 -0.41
CA GLU A 93 2.99 -10.85 -1.64
C GLU A 93 1.83 -11.84 -1.85
N ILE A 94 2.03 -13.12 -1.58
CA ILE A 94 0.99 -14.13 -1.41
C ILE A 94 1.02 -14.61 0.05
N LEU A 95 -0.12 -14.63 0.73
CA LEU A 95 -0.26 -15.10 2.11
C LEU A 95 -0.30 -16.65 2.15
N SER A 96 0.78 -17.24 1.69
CA SER A 96 1.10 -18.66 1.76
C SER A 96 2.56 -18.81 2.19
N ASP A 97 2.82 -19.48 3.29
CA ASP A 97 4.19 -19.63 3.82
C ASP A 97 5.10 -20.38 2.84
N ARG A 98 4.56 -21.28 2.01
CA ARG A 98 5.32 -21.90 0.93
C ARG A 98 5.86 -20.85 -0.05
N VAL A 99 5.01 -19.97 -0.54
CA VAL A 99 5.40 -18.90 -1.49
C VAL A 99 6.34 -17.91 -0.81
N ARG A 100 6.02 -17.50 0.42
CA ARG A 100 6.82 -16.54 1.20
C ARG A 100 8.23 -17.05 1.46
N ASN A 101 8.40 -18.32 1.79
CA ASN A 101 9.71 -18.94 2.00
C ASN A 101 10.56 -18.99 0.73
N ILE A 102 9.93 -19.05 -0.44
CA ILE A 102 10.64 -18.98 -1.74
C ILE A 102 11.02 -17.54 -2.09
N LEU A 103 10.07 -16.61 -2.02
CA LEU A 103 10.26 -15.25 -2.51
C LEU A 103 10.97 -14.33 -1.51
N SER A 104 10.68 -14.47 -0.23
CA SER A 104 11.11 -13.54 0.82
C SER A 104 11.20 -14.18 2.20
N PRO A 105 12.11 -15.15 2.41
CA PRO A 105 12.17 -15.99 3.62
C PRO A 105 12.49 -15.20 4.91
N LYS A 106 12.93 -13.96 4.79
CA LYS A 106 13.24 -13.09 5.92
C LYS A 106 12.08 -12.18 6.36
N LYS A 107 10.99 -12.15 5.59
CA LYS A 107 9.80 -11.36 5.93
C LYS A 107 8.92 -12.09 6.95
N CYS A 108 7.81 -11.46 7.34
CA CYS A 108 6.82 -12.06 8.23
C CYS A 108 6.27 -13.37 7.66
N THR A 109 5.94 -14.34 8.51
CA THR A 109 5.06 -15.45 8.14
C THR A 109 3.66 -14.92 7.80
N THR A 110 2.83 -15.73 7.17
CA THR A 110 1.43 -15.40 6.90
C THR A 110 0.70 -15.00 8.18
N GLN A 111 0.83 -15.79 9.25
CA GLN A 111 0.18 -15.53 10.53
C GLN A 111 0.66 -14.22 11.16
N GLU A 112 1.97 -13.98 11.19
CA GLU A 112 2.53 -12.74 11.74
C GLU A 112 2.04 -11.49 10.98
N TRP A 113 1.96 -11.55 9.64
CA TRP A 113 1.44 -10.46 8.84
C TRP A 113 -0.03 -10.15 9.19
N CYS A 114 -0.86 -11.21 9.29
CA CYS A 114 -2.26 -11.08 9.66
C CYS A 114 -2.45 -10.50 11.07
N ASP A 115 -1.67 -10.97 12.04
CA ASP A 115 -1.80 -10.54 13.43
C ASP A 115 -1.34 -9.09 13.63
N ILE A 116 -0.26 -8.68 12.95
CA ILE A 116 0.20 -7.29 12.99
C ILE A 116 -0.84 -6.34 12.41
N LEU A 117 -1.45 -6.68 11.26
CA LEU A 117 -2.49 -5.81 10.69
C LEU A 117 -3.76 -5.76 11.53
N LYS A 118 -4.19 -6.89 12.08
CA LYS A 118 -5.31 -6.87 13.04
C LYS A 118 -5.03 -5.95 14.22
N GLU A 119 -3.82 -6.02 14.78
CA GLU A 119 -3.41 -5.12 15.87
C GLU A 119 -3.42 -3.65 15.45
N CYS A 120 -2.88 -3.33 14.26
CA CYS A 120 -2.96 -1.98 13.70
C CYS A 120 -4.41 -1.49 13.61
N HIS A 121 -5.29 -2.32 13.06
CA HIS A 121 -6.71 -1.98 12.88
C HIS A 121 -7.43 -1.79 14.23
N PHE A 122 -7.22 -2.66 15.21
CA PHE A 122 -7.80 -2.53 16.55
C PHE A 122 -7.37 -1.25 17.25
N GLN A 123 -6.17 -0.78 16.94
CA GLN A 123 -5.70 0.52 17.42
C GLN A 123 -6.12 1.70 16.52
N GLY A 124 -6.91 1.46 15.46
CA GLY A 124 -7.43 2.49 14.55
C GLY A 124 -6.43 3.01 13.53
N LEU A 125 -5.38 2.25 13.23
CA LEU A 125 -4.50 2.48 12.08
C LEU A 125 -5.00 1.64 10.90
N PHE A 126 -5.88 2.21 10.10
CA PHE A 126 -6.45 1.57 8.92
C PHE A 126 -5.52 1.66 7.72
N GLY A 127 -5.81 0.90 6.68
CA GLY A 127 -4.94 0.90 5.52
C GLY A 127 -5.41 0.06 4.35
N SER A 128 -4.49 -0.34 3.50
CA SER A 128 -4.78 -1.20 2.35
C SER A 128 -4.37 -2.64 2.59
N ALA A 129 -4.96 -3.56 1.84
CA ALA A 129 -4.37 -4.88 1.59
C ALA A 129 -3.92 -4.97 0.13
N ASN A 130 -3.05 -5.91 -0.17
CA ASN A 130 -2.58 -6.13 -1.53
C ASN A 130 -2.24 -7.60 -1.78
N ILE A 131 -2.23 -7.99 -3.04
CA ILE A 131 -1.69 -9.25 -3.53
C ILE A 131 -0.64 -8.97 -4.60
N VAL A 132 0.44 -9.75 -4.65
CA VAL A 132 1.42 -9.71 -5.74
C VAL A 132 1.48 -11.11 -6.37
N PHE A 133 0.79 -11.28 -7.49
CA PHE A 133 0.64 -12.57 -8.15
C PHE A 133 1.46 -12.68 -9.45
N GLY A 134 1.61 -13.91 -9.95
CA GLY A 134 2.39 -14.21 -11.16
C GLY A 134 3.81 -14.66 -10.87
N SER A 135 4.07 -15.20 -9.70
CA SER A 135 5.37 -15.74 -9.30
C SER A 135 5.38 -17.27 -9.30
N VAL A 136 5.24 -17.91 -8.14
CA VAL A 136 5.30 -19.36 -7.94
C VAL A 136 4.06 -19.92 -7.24
N GLU A 137 3.08 -19.09 -7.00
CA GLU A 137 1.81 -19.44 -6.36
C GLU A 137 0.92 -20.27 -7.28
N THR A 138 0.01 -21.02 -6.69
CA THR A 138 -1.10 -21.72 -7.35
C THR A 138 -2.38 -20.88 -7.27
N ASP A 139 -3.38 -21.22 -8.10
CA ASP A 139 -4.70 -20.57 -8.04
C ASP A 139 -5.34 -20.76 -6.65
N ASP A 140 -5.19 -21.93 -6.02
CA ASP A 140 -5.67 -22.17 -4.65
C ASP A 140 -5.01 -21.24 -3.63
N GLU A 141 -3.74 -20.91 -3.79
CA GLU A 141 -3.04 -20.00 -2.90
C GLU A 141 -3.48 -18.54 -3.10
N ILE A 142 -3.85 -18.17 -4.32
CA ILE A 142 -4.49 -16.86 -4.59
C ILE A 142 -5.84 -16.79 -3.85
N ILE A 143 -6.68 -17.81 -3.96
CA ILE A 143 -8.00 -17.83 -3.28
C ILE A 143 -7.83 -17.81 -1.76
N ARG A 144 -6.90 -18.62 -1.21
CA ARG A 144 -6.62 -18.59 0.25
C ARG A 144 -6.11 -17.22 0.72
N HIS A 145 -5.31 -16.54 -0.09
CA HIS A 145 -4.89 -15.16 0.22
C HIS A 145 -6.11 -14.23 0.33
N LEU A 146 -7.03 -14.29 -0.63
CA LEU A 146 -8.27 -13.50 -0.61
C LEU A 146 -9.14 -13.86 0.59
N ASP A 147 -9.25 -15.14 0.96
CA ASP A 147 -9.95 -15.60 2.16
C ASP A 147 -9.41 -14.97 3.44
N LEU A 148 -8.09 -14.93 3.59
CA LEU A 148 -7.43 -14.34 4.76
C LEU A 148 -7.71 -12.82 4.83
N VAL A 149 -7.57 -12.12 3.72
CA VAL A 149 -7.86 -10.68 3.63
C VAL A 149 -9.33 -10.41 3.96
N ARG A 150 -10.26 -11.17 3.36
CA ARG A 150 -11.69 -11.09 3.63
C ARG A 150 -12.01 -11.32 5.10
N SER A 151 -11.39 -12.34 5.70
CA SER A 151 -11.59 -12.70 7.11
C SER A 151 -11.10 -11.59 8.05
N ILE A 152 -9.94 -11.00 7.78
CA ILE A 152 -9.43 -9.86 8.55
C ILE A 152 -10.40 -8.67 8.42
N GLN A 153 -10.87 -8.37 7.22
CA GLN A 153 -11.82 -7.29 6.99
C GLN A 153 -13.14 -7.51 7.77
N ASN A 154 -13.66 -8.73 7.77
CA ASN A 154 -14.87 -9.05 8.56
C ASN A 154 -14.70 -8.84 10.06
N ILE A 155 -13.48 -9.06 10.58
CA ILE A 155 -13.16 -8.91 12.00
C ILE A 155 -12.90 -7.45 12.37
N THR A 156 -12.22 -6.70 11.52
CA THR A 156 -11.64 -5.41 11.89
C THR A 156 -12.23 -4.21 11.15
N GLY A 157 -12.74 -4.42 9.94
CA GLY A 157 -13.17 -3.33 9.05
C GLY A 157 -12.05 -2.39 8.60
N GLY A 158 -10.78 -2.75 8.83
CA GLY A 158 -9.66 -1.81 8.74
C GLY A 158 -9.03 -1.66 7.36
N PHE A 159 -9.43 -2.44 6.36
CA PHE A 159 -8.94 -2.24 5.00
C PHE A 159 -9.81 -1.24 4.24
N ASN A 160 -9.23 -0.10 3.90
CA ASN A 160 -9.86 0.93 3.08
C ASN A 160 -9.86 0.54 1.59
N SER A 161 -8.85 -0.20 1.16
CA SER A 161 -8.71 -0.65 -0.23
C SER A 161 -7.95 -1.97 -0.36
N PHE A 162 -8.09 -2.56 -1.55
CA PHE A 162 -7.31 -3.72 -1.98
C PHE A 162 -6.63 -3.44 -3.31
N ILE A 163 -5.35 -3.85 -3.44
CA ILE A 163 -4.54 -3.54 -4.62
C ILE A 163 -3.94 -4.83 -5.21
N PRO A 164 -4.43 -5.32 -6.35
CA PRO A 164 -3.80 -6.42 -7.06
C PRO A 164 -2.61 -5.94 -7.90
N TRP A 165 -1.44 -6.50 -7.62
CA TRP A 165 -0.18 -6.23 -8.32
C TRP A 165 0.30 -7.47 -9.06
N THR A 166 1.02 -7.27 -10.16
CA THR A 166 1.73 -8.36 -10.83
C THR A 166 3.18 -8.42 -10.38
N PHE A 167 3.70 -9.63 -10.22
CA PHE A 167 5.12 -9.85 -9.95
C PHE A 167 5.95 -9.36 -11.16
N GLN A 168 7.01 -8.58 -10.89
CA GLN A 168 7.82 -8.00 -11.95
C GLN A 168 8.96 -8.94 -12.36
N GLN A 169 9.08 -9.23 -13.66
CA GLN A 169 10.06 -10.17 -14.22
C GLN A 169 11.51 -9.83 -13.96
N GLN A 170 11.83 -8.56 -13.78
CA GLN A 170 13.20 -8.08 -13.58
C GLN A 170 13.70 -8.27 -12.15
N THR A 171 12.93 -8.97 -11.30
CA THR A 171 13.34 -9.23 -9.93
C THR A 171 14.55 -10.17 -9.93
N LYS A 172 15.67 -9.69 -9.38
CA LYS A 172 16.93 -10.39 -9.35
C LYS A 172 16.81 -11.77 -8.69
N GLY A 173 17.15 -12.83 -9.43
CA GLY A 173 17.12 -14.21 -8.92
C GLY A 173 15.85 -15.01 -9.23
N PHE A 174 14.81 -14.40 -9.80
CA PHE A 174 13.57 -15.08 -10.19
C PHE A 174 13.28 -14.87 -11.67
N LYS A 175 13.10 -15.97 -12.40
CA LYS A 175 12.53 -15.96 -13.76
C LYS A 175 11.06 -16.34 -13.64
N THR A 176 10.18 -15.37 -13.78
CA THR A 176 8.74 -15.58 -13.82
C THR A 176 8.21 -15.26 -15.20
N ARG A 177 7.00 -15.73 -15.51
CA ARG A 177 6.33 -15.36 -16.76
C ARG A 177 5.76 -13.95 -16.66
N LEU A 178 5.69 -13.24 -17.77
CA LEU A 178 4.90 -12.01 -17.86
C LEU A 178 3.43 -12.37 -17.70
N ILE A 179 2.73 -11.68 -16.81
CA ILE A 179 1.27 -11.80 -16.71
C ILE A 179 0.64 -11.01 -17.84
N PRO A 180 -0.08 -11.66 -18.75
CA PRO A 180 -0.76 -10.95 -19.82
C PRO A 180 -1.95 -10.15 -19.28
N SER A 181 -2.30 -9.05 -19.96
CA SER A 181 -3.32 -8.11 -19.50
C SER A 181 -4.68 -8.76 -19.22
N HIS A 182 -5.09 -9.72 -20.04
CA HIS A 182 -6.37 -10.43 -19.84
C HIS A 182 -6.39 -11.27 -18.56
N GLU A 183 -5.25 -11.85 -18.17
CA GLU A 183 -5.12 -12.59 -16.92
C GLU A 183 -5.16 -11.64 -15.72
N TYR A 184 -4.47 -10.50 -15.80
CA TYR A 184 -4.57 -9.47 -14.79
C TYR A 184 -6.03 -9.02 -14.58
N LEU A 185 -6.73 -8.68 -15.66
CA LEU A 185 -8.13 -8.23 -15.61
C LEU A 185 -9.05 -9.32 -15.05
N LYS A 186 -8.81 -10.59 -15.37
CA LYS A 186 -9.54 -11.73 -14.78
C LYS A 186 -9.33 -11.79 -13.26
N ILE A 187 -8.09 -11.72 -12.78
CA ILE A 187 -7.78 -11.74 -11.34
C ILE A 187 -8.39 -10.52 -10.63
N LEU A 188 -8.31 -9.34 -11.24
CA LEU A 188 -8.94 -8.13 -10.71
C LEU A 188 -10.46 -8.33 -10.53
N GLY A 189 -11.15 -8.87 -11.54
CA GLY A 189 -12.59 -9.17 -11.46
C GLY A 189 -12.91 -10.19 -10.36
N ILE A 190 -12.07 -11.22 -10.19
CA ILE A 190 -12.18 -12.18 -9.08
C ILE A 190 -12.02 -11.46 -7.74
N CYS A 191 -11.01 -10.59 -7.60
CA CYS A 191 -10.82 -9.81 -6.38
C CYS A 191 -12.06 -8.97 -6.05
N ARG A 192 -12.67 -8.29 -7.03
CA ARG A 192 -13.88 -7.50 -6.83
C ARG A 192 -15.05 -8.33 -6.34
N ILE A 193 -15.28 -9.51 -6.92
CA ILE A 193 -16.39 -10.39 -6.53
C ILE A 193 -16.12 -11.02 -5.16
N TYR A 194 -14.89 -11.44 -4.92
CA TYR A 194 -14.53 -12.18 -3.70
C TYR A 194 -14.43 -11.29 -2.46
N LEU A 195 -13.90 -10.08 -2.63
CA LEU A 195 -13.72 -9.09 -1.56
C LEU A 195 -14.87 -8.07 -1.54
N ASP A 196 -16.13 -8.53 -1.55
CA ASP A 196 -17.31 -7.67 -1.51
C ASP A 196 -17.42 -6.81 -0.24
N ASN A 197 -16.69 -7.18 0.82
CA ASN A 197 -16.55 -6.45 2.07
C ASN A 197 -15.44 -5.37 2.05
N ILE A 198 -14.67 -5.24 0.96
CA ILE A 198 -13.72 -4.15 0.75
C ILE A 198 -14.24 -3.25 -0.37
N LYS A 199 -14.62 -2.03 0.00
CA LYS A 199 -15.31 -1.10 -0.90
C LYS A 199 -14.46 -0.69 -2.11
N ASN A 200 -13.17 -0.45 -1.90
CA ASN A 200 -12.30 0.12 -2.92
C ASN A 200 -11.29 -0.90 -3.42
N ILE A 201 -11.20 -1.04 -4.74
CA ILE A 201 -10.15 -1.80 -5.42
C ILE A 201 -9.38 -0.84 -6.32
N GLU A 202 -8.09 -0.71 -6.01
CA GLU A 202 -7.19 0.18 -6.74
C GLU A 202 -6.51 -0.59 -7.87
N VAL A 203 -6.41 0.04 -9.04
CA VAL A 203 -5.54 -0.42 -10.12
C VAL A 203 -4.27 0.42 -10.17
N SER A 204 -3.11 -0.22 -10.15
CA SER A 204 -1.84 0.48 -10.29
C SER A 204 -1.51 0.75 -11.76
N VAL A 205 -1.89 1.93 -12.25
CA VAL A 205 -1.59 2.36 -13.62
C VAL A 205 -0.08 2.46 -13.87
N MET A 206 0.72 2.76 -12.84
CA MET A 206 2.18 2.77 -12.94
C MET A 206 2.78 1.46 -13.41
N VAL A 207 2.18 0.32 -13.05
CA VAL A 207 2.68 -1.01 -13.40
C VAL A 207 2.10 -1.50 -14.72
N LEU A 208 0.85 -1.17 -15.00
CA LEU A 208 0.06 -1.76 -16.07
C LEU A 208 -0.04 -0.89 -17.32
N GLY A 209 0.22 0.41 -17.17
CA GLY A 209 -0.01 1.41 -18.20
C GLY A 209 -1.47 1.86 -18.33
N GLU A 210 -1.67 3.00 -18.98
CA GLU A 210 -2.97 3.70 -19.05
C GLU A 210 -4.07 2.87 -19.69
N LYS A 211 -3.77 2.15 -20.79
CA LYS A 211 -4.76 1.34 -21.51
C LYS A 211 -5.39 0.25 -20.62
N ILE A 212 -4.55 -0.45 -19.88
CA ILE A 212 -5.04 -1.50 -18.97
C ILE A 212 -5.69 -0.88 -17.75
N GLY A 213 -5.18 0.25 -17.26
CA GLY A 213 -5.80 1.03 -16.19
C GLY A 213 -7.24 1.41 -16.51
N GLY A 214 -7.51 1.95 -17.71
CA GLY A 214 -8.87 2.27 -18.16
C GLY A 214 -9.78 1.04 -18.25
N LEU A 215 -9.29 -0.07 -18.82
CA LEU A 215 -10.05 -1.33 -18.87
C LEU A 215 -10.33 -1.90 -17.47
N ALA A 216 -9.41 -1.74 -16.54
CA ALA A 216 -9.57 -2.23 -15.17
C ALA A 216 -10.75 -1.58 -14.43
N LEU A 217 -11.08 -0.32 -14.74
CA LEU A 217 -12.27 0.36 -14.19
C LEU A 217 -13.56 -0.37 -14.59
N HIS A 218 -13.65 -0.94 -15.79
CA HIS A 218 -14.79 -1.74 -16.23
C HIS A 218 -14.79 -3.16 -15.65
N MET A 219 -13.64 -3.61 -15.12
CA MET A 219 -13.49 -4.95 -14.55
C MET A 219 -13.56 -4.98 -13.01
N GLY A 220 -13.96 -3.88 -12.39
CA GLY A 220 -14.25 -3.82 -10.96
C GLY A 220 -13.32 -2.95 -10.12
N ALA A 221 -12.27 -2.36 -10.68
CA ALA A 221 -11.55 -1.29 -10.01
C ALA A 221 -12.43 -0.02 -9.95
N ASN A 222 -12.28 0.75 -8.87
CA ASN A 222 -12.94 2.04 -8.71
C ASN A 222 -11.95 3.13 -8.23
N ASP A 223 -10.66 2.84 -8.32
CA ASP A 223 -9.59 3.79 -8.00
C ASP A 223 -8.37 3.46 -8.87
N ILE A 224 -7.72 4.49 -9.43
CA ILE A 224 -6.53 4.33 -10.28
C ILE A 224 -5.22 4.54 -9.51
N SER A 225 -5.28 4.52 -8.21
CA SER A 225 -4.20 4.93 -7.31
C SER A 225 -3.83 6.41 -7.44
N SER A 226 -3.03 6.89 -6.50
CA SER A 226 -2.60 8.29 -6.52
C SER A 226 -1.39 8.47 -7.43
N PRO A 227 -1.28 9.62 -8.15
CA PRO A 227 -0.01 10.01 -8.76
C PRO A 227 1.06 10.12 -7.67
N VAL A 228 2.25 9.59 -7.94
CA VAL A 228 3.37 9.61 -6.98
C VAL A 228 4.39 10.65 -7.44
N ILE A 229 4.65 11.65 -6.61
CA ILE A 229 5.54 12.77 -6.91
C ILE A 229 7.01 12.30 -6.91
N GLU A 230 7.38 11.46 -5.94
CA GLU A 230 8.71 10.86 -5.87
C GLU A 230 8.58 9.34 -5.73
N GLU A 231 8.92 8.62 -6.80
CA GLU A 231 8.96 7.17 -6.85
C GLU A 231 10.35 6.70 -7.26
N ASN A 232 11.02 5.97 -6.38
CA ASN A 232 12.38 5.53 -6.59
C ASN A 232 12.48 4.08 -7.11
N VAL A 233 11.38 3.33 -7.15
CA VAL A 233 11.35 1.91 -7.49
C VAL A 233 10.82 1.66 -8.90
N LEU A 234 9.78 2.41 -9.34
CA LEU A 234 9.03 2.17 -10.58
C LEU A 234 9.05 3.37 -11.54
N ARG A 235 10.16 4.04 -11.67
CA ARG A 235 10.36 5.35 -12.33
C ARG A 235 9.80 5.58 -13.74
N SER A 236 9.28 4.60 -14.44
CA SER A 236 9.10 4.72 -15.91
C SER A 236 7.67 4.59 -16.44
N PHE A 237 6.69 4.23 -15.63
CA PHE A 237 5.33 3.98 -16.10
C PHE A 237 4.30 4.52 -15.11
N GLY A 238 3.41 5.39 -15.54
CA GLY A 238 2.34 5.84 -14.65
C GLY A 238 1.71 7.14 -15.09
N VAL A 239 0.60 7.44 -14.46
CA VAL A 239 -0.07 8.73 -14.60
C VAL A 239 0.84 9.81 -14.07
N LYS A 240 1.19 10.78 -14.92
CA LYS A 240 2.21 11.80 -14.62
C LYS A 240 1.75 12.79 -13.55
N ASP A 241 0.45 13.10 -13.55
CA ASP A 241 -0.17 14.11 -12.68
C ASP A 241 -1.68 13.89 -12.55
N GLU A 242 -2.32 14.72 -11.76
CA GLU A 242 -3.78 14.67 -11.53
C GLU A 242 -4.58 14.90 -12.81
N ALA A 243 -4.11 15.74 -13.72
CA ALA A 243 -4.81 16.02 -14.99
C ALA A 243 -4.84 14.77 -15.88
N ALA A 244 -3.71 14.08 -16.01
CA ALA A 244 -3.62 12.82 -16.73
C ALA A 244 -4.48 11.72 -16.07
N ALA A 245 -4.55 11.69 -14.74
CA ALA A 245 -5.43 10.79 -14.00
C ALA A 245 -6.90 11.02 -14.35
N LYS A 246 -7.34 12.27 -14.31
CA LYS A 246 -8.71 12.65 -14.67
C LYS A 246 -9.04 12.33 -16.13
N ALA A 247 -8.12 12.62 -17.05
CA ALA A 247 -8.30 12.30 -18.47
C ALA A 247 -8.51 10.80 -18.68
N LEU A 248 -7.65 9.96 -18.07
CA LEU A 248 -7.77 8.50 -18.15
C LEU A 248 -9.14 7.99 -17.68
N ILE A 249 -9.62 8.48 -16.53
CA ILE A 249 -10.91 8.08 -15.98
C ILE A 249 -12.06 8.52 -16.91
N SER A 250 -12.01 9.77 -17.43
CA SER A 250 -13.03 10.30 -18.32
C SER A 250 -13.04 9.56 -19.67
N GLU A 251 -11.87 9.23 -20.22
CA GLU A 251 -11.76 8.43 -21.45
C GLU A 251 -12.31 7.00 -21.26
N ALA A 252 -12.23 6.47 -20.06
CA ALA A 252 -12.88 5.20 -19.70
C ALA A 252 -14.40 5.33 -19.47
N GLY A 253 -14.99 6.54 -19.59
CA GLY A 253 -16.43 6.76 -19.47
C GLY A 253 -16.92 6.95 -18.04
N PHE A 254 -16.05 7.29 -17.10
CA PHE A 254 -16.39 7.56 -15.70
C PHE A 254 -16.14 9.02 -15.32
N ASP A 255 -16.84 9.49 -14.28
CA ASP A 255 -16.63 10.81 -13.71
C ASP A 255 -15.48 10.79 -12.69
N PRO A 256 -14.35 11.48 -12.95
CA PRO A 256 -13.22 11.50 -12.05
C PRO A 256 -13.46 12.44 -10.86
N TYR A 257 -13.09 12.01 -9.66
CA TYR A 257 -12.97 12.90 -8.52
C TYR A 257 -11.72 12.58 -7.71
N ARG A 258 -11.16 13.60 -7.04
CA ARG A 258 -10.07 13.42 -6.09
C ARG A 258 -10.64 12.94 -4.76
N ARG A 259 -10.02 11.98 -4.16
CA ARG A 259 -10.38 11.44 -2.85
C ARG A 259 -9.26 11.66 -1.83
N ASP A 260 -9.59 11.68 -0.56
CA ASP A 260 -8.63 11.60 0.53
C ASP A 260 -8.22 10.14 0.84
N PHE A 261 -7.49 9.95 1.93
CA PHE A 261 -7.09 8.62 2.40
C PHE A 261 -8.29 7.75 2.85
N ASN A 262 -9.34 8.37 3.38
CA ASN A 262 -10.56 7.66 3.81
C ASN A 262 -11.51 7.34 2.64
N TYR A 263 -11.10 7.66 1.42
CA TYR A 263 -11.91 7.53 0.20
C TYR A 263 -13.14 8.46 0.20
N GLU A 264 -13.09 9.54 0.95
CA GLU A 264 -14.05 10.62 0.87
C GLU A 264 -13.71 11.56 -0.28
N SER A 265 -14.73 12.00 -1.01
CA SER A 265 -14.55 12.93 -2.11
C SER A 265 -14.04 14.27 -1.59
N LEU A 266 -12.88 14.69 -2.05
CA LEU A 266 -12.40 16.06 -1.89
C LEU A 266 -13.12 16.93 -2.92
N ILE A 267 -14.33 17.36 -2.61
CA ILE A 267 -15.01 18.38 -3.38
C ILE A 267 -14.19 19.66 -3.16
N LEU A 268 -13.42 20.05 -4.17
CA LEU A 268 -12.84 21.39 -4.19
C LEU A 268 -14.01 22.37 -4.10
N GLN A 269 -14.19 23.01 -2.96
CA GLN A 269 -15.04 24.18 -2.85
C GLN A 269 -14.42 25.22 -3.80
N THR A 270 -14.95 25.29 -5.00
CA THR A 270 -14.70 26.41 -5.91
C THR A 270 -15.24 27.64 -5.21
N GLN A 271 -14.34 28.41 -4.60
CA GLN A 271 -14.58 29.82 -4.23
C GLN A 271 -14.56 30.69 -5.47
#